data_4c66885fbc6c5adf005f420ded98eb7b
#
_entry.id   4c66885fbc6c5adf005f420ded98eb7b
#
_cell.length_a   1.000
_cell.length_b   1.000
_cell.length_c   1.000
_cell.angle_alpha   90.00
_cell.angle_beta   90.00
_cell.angle_gamma   90.00
#
_symmetry.space_group_name_H-M   'P 1'
#
loop_
_entity.id
_entity.type
_entity.pdbx_description
1 polymer ?
#
loop_
_entity_poly.entity_id
_entity_poly.type
_entity_poly.pdbx_seq_one_letter_code
_entity_poly.pdbx_strand_id
1 'polypeptide(L)'
;MSAVIEPKAASSAPAGTGPISRGSEWTFELIQRYDDAIAEVAREYKLDTYPNQIEVITSEQMLDAYASVGLPIGYPHWSYGKEFIRNEQAYRKGAQGLAYEIVINSSPCISYLMEENSMAMQALVIAHACYGHNSFFKGNYLFRQWTDAEGVLDYLVFARNYVMQCEDRYGIGAVEEVLDSCHALMPHGVDRYKRPSPMSMREEAARMAARAEHERVQYNDLWRTVPKSDPVPEPGKYEKFPAEPEENLLYFIEKYSPKLAPWQKELVRITRKVSQYFYPQGQTKVMNEGWATFWHYTI
;
A
#
# COMPACT_ATOMS: atom_id res chain seq x y z
N MET A 1 22.31 -0.80 12.96
CA MET A 1 21.37 -1.02 14.10
C MET A 1 20.44 0.17 14.10
N SER A 2 19.19 0.00 13.71
CA SER A 2 18.19 1.08 13.82
C SER A 2 17.86 1.31 15.30
N ALA A 3 17.91 2.56 15.74
CA ALA A 3 17.46 2.93 17.06
C ALA A 3 15.95 3.23 17.00
N VAL A 4 15.14 2.44 17.68
CA VAL A 4 13.69 2.60 17.79
C VAL A 4 13.39 3.48 18.99
N ILE A 5 12.61 4.54 18.80
CA ILE A 5 12.10 5.39 19.88
C ILE A 5 10.71 4.89 20.26
N GLU A 6 10.59 4.27 21.44
CA GLU A 6 9.28 3.83 21.95
C GLU A 6 8.46 5.03 22.50
N PRO A 7 7.14 5.06 22.30
CA PRO A 7 6.30 6.14 22.79
C PRO A 7 6.26 6.14 24.34
N LYS A 8 6.77 7.20 24.93
CA LYS A 8 6.70 7.42 26.37
C LYS A 8 5.40 8.14 26.73
N ALA A 9 4.80 7.78 27.85
CA ALA A 9 3.60 8.47 28.35
C ALA A 9 3.86 9.97 28.51
N ALA A 10 2.93 10.80 28.01
CA ALA A 10 3.01 12.25 27.95
C ALA A 10 3.41 12.87 29.30
N SER A 11 4.56 13.54 29.32
CA SER A 11 5.00 14.41 30.38
C SER A 11 4.54 15.84 30.06
N SER A 12 3.66 16.40 30.87
CA SER A 12 3.20 17.78 30.74
C SER A 12 4.31 18.76 31.15
N ALA A 13 5.04 19.28 30.15
CA ALA A 13 5.92 20.45 30.36
C ALA A 13 5.22 21.72 29.88
N PRO A 14 5.29 22.86 30.60
CA PRO A 14 4.68 24.11 30.18
C PRO A 14 5.40 24.65 28.93
N ALA A 15 4.63 25.10 27.94
CA ALA A 15 5.09 25.68 26.72
C ALA A 15 5.94 26.94 26.98
N GLY A 16 7.25 26.83 26.85
CA GLY A 16 8.16 27.98 26.79
C GLY A 16 8.00 28.70 25.45
N THR A 17 7.88 30.02 25.45
CA THR A 17 7.67 30.88 24.26
C THR A 17 8.89 31.03 23.35
N GLY A 18 9.87 30.14 23.40
CA GLY A 18 11.09 30.17 22.60
C GLY A 18 11.26 28.93 21.72
N PRO A 19 12.16 29.00 20.71
CA PRO A 19 12.45 27.86 19.86
C PRO A 19 12.98 26.69 20.68
N ILE A 20 12.55 25.47 20.36
CA ILE A 20 12.93 24.22 21.04
C ILE A 20 14.45 23.99 20.93
N SER A 21 15.04 24.32 19.78
CA SER A 21 16.47 24.25 19.54
C SER A 21 16.92 25.42 18.64
N ARG A 22 18.19 25.82 18.75
CA ARG A 22 18.82 26.83 17.88
C ARG A 22 19.95 26.24 17.02
N GLY A 23 20.35 24.98 17.27
CA GLY A 23 21.41 24.29 16.52
C GLY A 23 20.87 23.52 15.33
N SER A 24 21.77 23.14 14.41
CA SER A 24 21.47 22.25 13.27
C SER A 24 21.54 20.78 13.65
N GLU A 25 22.28 20.46 14.69
CA GLU A 25 22.48 19.08 15.15
C GLU A 25 21.25 18.57 15.87
N TRP A 26 20.86 17.34 15.55
CA TRP A 26 19.76 16.66 16.20
C TRP A 26 20.26 15.63 17.25
N THR A 27 19.42 15.36 18.23
CA THR A 27 19.58 14.25 19.17
C THR A 27 18.23 13.55 19.31
N PHE A 28 18.22 12.31 19.78
CA PHE A 28 16.95 11.58 20.02
C PHE A 28 16.06 12.32 21.02
N GLU A 29 16.64 13.00 22.02
CA GLU A 29 15.90 13.83 22.97
C GLU A 29 15.25 15.04 22.29
N LEU A 30 15.94 15.68 21.35
CA LEU A 30 15.38 16.80 20.57
C LEU A 30 14.28 16.31 19.63
N ILE A 31 14.48 15.19 18.94
CA ILE A 31 13.45 14.57 18.09
C ILE A 31 12.19 14.30 18.92
N GLN A 32 12.33 13.67 20.10
CA GLN A 32 11.18 13.42 20.98
C GLN A 32 10.48 14.70 21.43
N ARG A 33 11.23 15.75 21.79
CA ARG A 33 10.64 17.02 22.20
C ARG A 33 9.90 17.72 21.06
N TYR A 34 10.38 17.61 19.83
CA TYR A 34 9.69 18.14 18.67
C TYR A 34 8.44 17.30 18.34
N ASP A 35 8.53 15.97 18.43
CA ASP A 35 7.36 15.08 18.23
C ASP A 35 6.27 15.39 19.27
N ASP A 36 6.62 15.53 20.55
CA ASP A 36 5.68 15.87 21.62
C ASP A 36 4.97 17.23 21.36
N ALA A 37 5.74 18.26 20.95
CA ALA A 37 5.18 19.57 20.64
C ALA A 37 4.28 19.56 19.39
N ILE A 38 4.69 18.87 18.34
CA ILE A 38 3.90 18.69 17.11
C ILE A 38 2.62 17.89 17.42
N ALA A 39 2.72 16.85 18.27
CA ALA A 39 1.57 16.06 18.72
C ALA A 39 0.52 16.91 19.45
N GLU A 40 0.96 17.88 20.27
CA GLU A 40 0.06 18.80 20.97
C GLU A 40 -0.72 19.65 19.97
N VAL A 41 -0.03 20.30 19.03
CA VAL A 41 -0.66 21.12 17.97
C VAL A 41 -1.57 20.26 17.08
N ALA A 42 -1.11 19.08 16.66
CA ALA A 42 -1.93 18.16 15.84
C ALA A 42 -3.22 17.75 16.56
N ARG A 43 -3.18 17.59 17.88
CA ARG A 43 -4.36 17.30 18.71
C ARG A 43 -5.32 18.47 18.81
N GLU A 44 -4.83 19.72 18.88
CA GLU A 44 -5.67 20.91 18.81
C GLU A 44 -6.45 20.98 17.50
N TYR A 45 -5.81 20.64 16.39
CA TYR A 45 -6.45 20.52 15.08
C TYR A 45 -7.26 19.24 14.88
N LYS A 46 -7.33 18.36 15.88
CA LYS A 46 -8.07 17.09 15.87
C LYS A 46 -7.63 16.15 14.72
N LEU A 47 -6.33 16.13 14.43
CA LEU A 47 -5.79 15.14 13.52
C LEU A 47 -5.88 13.75 14.14
N ASP A 48 -6.49 12.83 13.39
CA ASP A 48 -6.62 11.43 13.80
C ASP A 48 -5.51 10.60 13.14
N THR A 49 -4.56 10.12 13.94
CA THR A 49 -3.37 9.39 13.51
C THR A 49 -3.32 8.01 14.15
N TYR A 50 -2.62 7.07 13.50
CA TYR A 50 -2.12 5.88 14.19
C TYR A 50 -1.01 6.29 15.17
N PRO A 51 -0.68 5.46 16.18
CA PRO A 51 0.52 5.66 16.97
C PRO A 51 1.76 5.77 16.07
N ASN A 52 2.64 6.74 16.31
CA ASN A 52 3.85 6.91 15.53
C ASN A 52 4.99 6.03 16.05
N GLN A 53 5.77 5.47 15.13
CA GLN A 53 7.06 4.84 15.39
C GLN A 53 8.09 5.53 14.51
N ILE A 54 8.97 6.31 15.12
CA ILE A 54 10.01 7.06 14.44
C ILE A 54 11.30 6.25 14.48
N GLU A 55 11.89 6.02 13.32
CA GLU A 55 13.19 5.35 13.17
C GLU A 55 14.13 6.23 12.36
N VAL A 56 15.33 6.50 12.90
CA VAL A 56 16.37 7.23 12.17
C VAL A 56 17.28 6.21 11.49
N ILE A 57 17.45 6.34 10.19
CA ILE A 57 18.18 5.41 9.33
C ILE A 57 19.23 6.12 8.50
N THR A 58 20.27 5.37 8.10
CA THR A 58 21.32 5.86 7.23
C THR A 58 20.85 5.99 5.78
N SER A 59 21.63 6.72 4.96
CA SER A 59 21.39 6.80 3.51
C SER A 59 21.42 5.43 2.82
N GLU A 60 22.27 4.50 3.28
CA GLU A 60 22.32 3.13 2.75
C GLU A 60 21.06 2.34 3.09
N GLN A 61 20.58 2.46 4.34
CA GLN A 61 19.31 1.84 4.75
C GLN A 61 18.10 2.46 4.02
N MET A 62 18.16 3.75 3.72
CA MET A 62 17.14 4.43 2.92
C MET A 62 17.11 3.88 1.48
N LEU A 63 18.28 3.63 0.88
CA LEU A 63 18.38 2.99 -0.45
C LEU A 63 17.81 1.57 -0.45
N ASP A 64 18.07 0.81 0.62
CA ASP A 64 17.49 -0.53 0.79
C ASP A 64 15.97 -0.49 0.92
N ALA A 65 15.44 0.46 1.70
CA ALA A 65 14.01 0.69 1.79
C ALA A 65 13.38 1.08 0.44
N TYR A 66 14.05 1.88 -0.38
CA TYR A 66 13.59 2.15 -1.74
C TYR A 66 13.57 0.90 -2.61
N ALA A 67 14.59 0.06 -2.52
CA ALA A 67 14.69 -1.17 -3.29
C ALA A 67 13.57 -2.15 -2.94
N SER A 68 13.15 -2.19 -1.67
CA SER A 68 12.04 -2.99 -1.17
C SER A 68 10.67 -2.30 -1.29
N VAL A 69 10.58 -1.25 -2.10
CA VAL A 69 9.33 -0.47 -2.33
C VAL A 69 8.77 0.13 -1.04
N GLY A 70 9.63 0.43 -0.07
CA GLY A 70 9.23 0.99 1.23
C GLY A 70 8.60 0.00 2.20
N LEU A 71 8.62 -1.31 1.90
CA LEU A 71 8.15 -2.30 2.85
C LEU A 71 9.22 -2.56 3.93
N PRO A 72 8.86 -2.56 5.22
CA PRO A 72 9.81 -2.78 6.31
C PRO A 72 10.30 -4.22 6.37
N ILE A 73 9.49 -5.13 5.83
CA ILE A 73 9.76 -6.56 5.76
C ILE A 73 9.32 -7.02 4.37
N GLY A 74 10.25 -7.58 3.59
CA GLY A 74 9.95 -8.15 2.27
C GLY A 74 10.36 -9.62 2.21
N TYR A 75 9.76 -10.38 1.32
CA TYR A 75 10.29 -11.68 0.91
C TYR A 75 11.46 -11.47 -0.05
N PRO A 76 12.45 -12.40 -0.11
CA PRO A 76 13.59 -12.26 -1.00
C PRO A 76 13.13 -12.35 -2.47
N HIS A 77 13.67 -11.47 -3.30
CA HIS A 77 13.48 -11.51 -4.74
C HIS A 77 14.61 -10.76 -5.44
N TRP A 78 15.15 -11.32 -6.53
CA TRP A 78 16.29 -10.77 -7.25
C TRP A 78 16.09 -9.34 -7.75
N SER A 79 14.85 -8.95 -8.06
CA SER A 79 14.53 -7.60 -8.57
C SER A 79 14.84 -6.51 -7.55
N TYR A 80 14.76 -6.80 -6.26
CA TYR A 80 15.07 -5.83 -5.20
C TYR A 80 16.57 -5.51 -5.18
N GLY A 81 17.44 -6.52 -5.31
CA GLY A 81 18.88 -6.29 -5.41
C GLY A 81 19.26 -5.50 -6.68
N LYS A 82 18.62 -5.77 -7.82
CA LYS A 82 18.81 -4.99 -9.05
C LYS A 82 18.39 -3.53 -8.85
N GLU A 83 17.25 -3.30 -8.20
CA GLU A 83 16.74 -1.96 -7.93
C GLU A 83 17.65 -1.21 -6.96
N PHE A 84 18.18 -1.87 -5.94
CA PHE A 84 19.17 -1.32 -5.02
C PHE A 84 20.40 -0.79 -5.77
N ILE A 85 21.03 -1.62 -6.60
CA ILE A 85 22.20 -1.24 -7.38
C ILE A 85 21.90 -0.06 -8.31
N ARG A 86 20.74 -0.04 -8.93
CA ARG A 86 20.31 1.05 -9.81
C ARG A 86 20.18 2.37 -9.05
N ASN A 87 19.52 2.35 -7.90
CA ASN A 87 19.30 3.53 -7.07
C ASN A 87 20.61 4.03 -6.47
N GLU A 88 21.48 3.13 -5.99
CA GLU A 88 22.79 3.46 -5.48
C GLU A 88 23.66 4.15 -6.56
N GLN A 89 23.68 3.61 -7.77
CA GLN A 89 24.43 4.23 -8.87
C GLN A 89 23.88 5.61 -9.27
N ALA A 90 22.54 5.76 -9.29
CA ALA A 90 21.90 7.05 -9.56
C ALA A 90 22.21 8.09 -8.49
N TYR A 91 22.17 7.68 -7.22
CA TYR A 91 22.51 8.51 -6.07
C TYR A 91 23.97 8.95 -6.10
N ARG A 92 24.92 8.02 -6.27
CA ARG A 92 26.37 8.31 -6.35
C ARG A 92 26.73 9.24 -7.51
N LYS A 93 26.00 9.20 -8.62
CA LYS A 93 26.15 10.10 -9.76
C LYS A 93 25.46 11.44 -9.59
N GLY A 94 24.76 11.68 -8.50
CA GLY A 94 23.95 12.88 -8.28
C GLY A 94 22.74 13.00 -9.22
N ALA A 95 22.37 11.90 -9.92
CA ALA A 95 21.23 11.88 -10.83
C ALA A 95 19.89 11.70 -10.09
N GLN A 96 19.93 11.23 -8.84
CA GLN A 96 18.78 11.04 -7.97
C GLN A 96 19.14 11.46 -6.55
N GLY A 97 18.28 12.27 -5.91
CA GLY A 97 18.33 12.52 -4.47
C GLY A 97 17.63 11.41 -3.69
N LEU A 98 17.93 11.32 -2.41
CA LEU A 98 17.12 10.51 -1.49
C LEU A 98 15.99 11.37 -0.94
N ALA A 99 14.84 10.77 -0.65
CA ALA A 99 13.82 11.43 0.15
C ALA A 99 14.31 11.59 1.58
N TYR A 100 13.77 12.55 2.27
CA TYR A 100 14.11 12.83 3.65
C TYR A 100 13.42 11.86 4.62
N GLU A 101 12.37 11.18 4.13
CA GLU A 101 11.56 10.22 4.88
C GLU A 101 10.96 9.13 3.99
N ILE A 102 10.60 8.02 4.62
CA ILE A 102 9.66 7.01 4.09
C ILE A 102 8.63 6.74 5.18
N VAL A 103 7.35 6.73 4.81
CA VAL A 103 6.24 6.49 5.75
C VAL A 103 5.47 5.24 5.34
N ILE A 104 5.27 4.35 6.30
CA ILE A 104 4.61 3.07 6.11
C ILE A 104 3.22 3.13 6.74
N ASN A 105 2.19 2.86 5.92
CA ASN A 105 0.81 2.76 6.39
C ASN A 105 0.60 1.49 7.23
N SER A 106 0.96 1.58 8.49
CA SER A 106 0.84 0.50 9.49
C SER A 106 0.35 1.06 10.82
N SER A 107 0.03 0.20 11.76
CA SER A 107 -0.27 0.58 13.13
C SER A 107 0.62 -0.24 14.09
N PRO A 108 1.66 0.37 14.68
CA PRO A 108 2.04 1.80 14.59
C PRO A 108 2.48 2.20 13.19
N CYS A 109 2.26 3.49 12.84
CA CYS A 109 2.75 4.07 11.59
C CYS A 109 4.25 4.27 11.69
N ILE A 110 5.01 3.57 10.85
CA ILE A 110 6.48 3.62 10.87
C ILE A 110 6.94 4.74 9.95
N SER A 111 7.75 5.66 10.50
CA SER A 111 8.37 6.75 9.75
C SER A 111 9.88 6.63 9.83
N TYR A 112 10.51 6.35 8.69
CA TYR A 112 11.96 6.38 8.55
C TYR A 112 12.42 7.80 8.24
N LEU A 113 13.29 8.35 9.08
CA LEU A 113 13.89 9.66 8.93
C LEU A 113 15.38 9.48 8.62
N MET A 114 15.90 10.26 7.66
CA MET A 114 17.30 10.17 7.28
C MET A 114 18.21 10.84 8.32
N GLU A 115 19.30 10.19 8.72
CA GLU A 115 20.21 10.69 9.77
C GLU A 115 20.93 11.96 9.36
N GLU A 116 21.15 12.20 8.06
CA GLU A 116 21.82 13.39 7.53
C GLU A 116 20.92 14.64 7.55
N ASN A 117 19.64 14.51 7.90
CA ASN A 117 18.76 15.66 8.05
C ASN A 117 19.24 16.57 9.19
N SER A 118 19.24 17.88 8.97
CA SER A 118 19.41 18.84 10.07
C SER A 118 18.23 18.80 11.04
N MET A 119 18.39 19.33 12.27
CA MET A 119 17.28 19.37 13.25
C MET A 119 16.04 20.08 12.71
N ALA A 120 16.20 21.16 11.95
CA ALA A 120 15.07 21.85 11.32
C ALA A 120 14.36 20.96 10.30
N MET A 121 15.14 20.19 9.52
CA MET A 121 14.57 19.22 8.56
C MET A 121 13.90 18.06 9.29
N GLN A 122 14.50 17.55 10.37
CA GLN A 122 13.86 16.51 11.19
C GLN A 122 12.50 16.97 11.73
N ALA A 123 12.42 18.18 12.25
CA ALA A 123 11.16 18.74 12.77
C ALA A 123 10.09 18.86 11.66
N LEU A 124 10.47 19.37 10.48
CA LEU A 124 9.59 19.47 9.31
C LEU A 124 9.11 18.09 8.87
N VAL A 125 10.02 17.12 8.78
CA VAL A 125 9.71 15.76 8.36
C VAL A 125 8.81 15.05 9.37
N ILE A 126 9.01 15.24 10.68
CA ILE A 126 8.11 14.69 11.70
C ILE A 126 6.68 15.21 11.47
N ALA A 127 6.49 16.52 11.30
CA ALA A 127 5.18 17.08 11.03
C ALA A 127 4.58 16.53 9.72
N HIS A 128 5.40 16.39 8.66
CA HIS A 128 4.99 15.88 7.35
C HIS A 128 4.62 14.40 7.40
N ALA A 129 5.52 13.56 7.91
CA ALA A 129 5.39 12.10 7.93
C ALA A 129 4.44 11.61 9.02
N CYS A 130 4.75 11.94 10.28
CA CYS A 130 4.07 11.35 11.44
C CYS A 130 2.67 11.92 11.65
N TYR A 131 2.38 13.12 11.16
CA TYR A 131 1.08 13.76 11.32
C TYR A 131 0.36 14.02 10.00
N GLY A 132 1.08 14.46 8.97
CA GLY A 132 0.52 14.65 7.64
C GLY A 132 0.14 13.33 6.98
N HIS A 133 1.11 12.52 6.56
CA HIS A 133 0.87 11.24 5.90
C HIS A 133 0.08 10.27 6.76
N ASN A 134 0.42 10.14 8.04
CA ASN A 134 -0.27 9.24 8.97
C ASN A 134 -1.77 9.55 9.07
N SER A 135 -2.14 10.84 9.27
CA SER A 135 -3.56 11.23 9.33
C SER A 135 -4.28 11.01 8.00
N PHE A 136 -3.59 11.18 6.87
CA PHE A 136 -4.13 10.86 5.56
C PHE A 136 -4.44 9.37 5.41
N PHE A 137 -3.50 8.50 5.77
CA PHE A 137 -3.69 7.05 5.72
C PHE A 137 -4.90 6.61 6.56
N LYS A 138 -4.99 7.11 7.79
CA LYS A 138 -6.09 6.74 8.70
C LYS A 138 -7.43 7.33 8.28
N GLY A 139 -7.43 8.55 7.74
CA GLY A 139 -8.65 9.29 7.37
C GLY A 139 -9.20 8.95 5.98
N ASN A 140 -8.35 8.60 5.02
CA ASN A 140 -8.75 8.43 3.63
C ASN A 140 -9.55 7.13 3.42
N TYR A 141 -10.68 7.23 2.68
CA TYR A 141 -11.59 6.10 2.47
C TYR A 141 -10.98 4.95 1.64
N LEU A 142 -10.07 5.25 0.68
CA LEU A 142 -9.43 4.21 -0.12
C LEU A 142 -8.48 3.36 0.73
N PHE A 143 -7.71 3.99 1.62
CA PHE A 143 -6.87 3.26 2.56
C PHE A 143 -7.71 2.38 3.50
N ARG A 144 -8.78 2.93 4.06
CA ARG A 144 -9.72 2.17 4.91
C ARG A 144 -10.38 0.99 4.18
N GLN A 145 -10.62 1.15 2.89
CA GLN A 145 -11.27 0.10 2.09
C GLN A 145 -10.31 -1.01 1.68
N TRP A 146 -9.05 -0.67 1.38
CA TRP A 146 -8.13 -1.56 0.66
C TRP A 146 -6.89 -1.94 1.43
N THR A 147 -6.62 -1.31 2.58
CA THR A 147 -5.47 -1.64 3.42
C THR A 147 -5.92 -2.03 4.82
N ASP A 148 -5.10 -2.86 5.45
CA ASP A 148 -5.22 -3.25 6.84
C ASP A 148 -3.93 -2.82 7.55
N ALA A 149 -3.95 -1.62 8.13
CA ALA A 149 -2.77 -1.05 8.77
C ALA A 149 -2.38 -1.82 10.04
N GLU A 150 -3.33 -2.45 10.74
CA GLU A 150 -3.06 -3.20 11.96
C GLU A 150 -2.45 -4.57 11.65
N GLY A 151 -2.91 -5.23 10.58
CA GLY A 151 -2.48 -6.58 10.24
C GLY A 151 -1.34 -6.65 9.21
N VAL A 152 -0.93 -5.54 8.57
CA VAL A 152 0.02 -5.58 7.46
C VAL A 152 1.40 -6.09 7.86
N LEU A 153 1.92 -5.71 9.02
CA LEU A 153 3.25 -6.13 9.49
C LEU A 153 3.30 -7.65 9.73
N ASP A 154 2.32 -8.18 10.43
CA ASP A 154 2.21 -9.63 10.67
C ASP A 154 2.04 -10.40 9.35
N TYR A 155 1.27 -9.82 8.42
CA TYR A 155 1.12 -10.41 7.10
C TYR A 155 2.42 -10.44 6.30
N LEU A 156 3.25 -9.40 6.37
CA LEU A 156 4.57 -9.36 5.70
C LEU A 156 5.54 -10.38 6.30
N VAL A 157 5.53 -10.55 7.63
CA VAL A 157 6.30 -11.61 8.30
C VAL A 157 5.86 -12.99 7.83
N PHE A 158 4.54 -13.23 7.77
CA PHE A 158 4.00 -14.46 7.22
C PHE A 158 4.44 -14.68 5.78
N ALA A 159 4.30 -13.67 4.91
CA ALA A 159 4.66 -13.76 3.51
C ALA A 159 6.13 -14.12 3.30
N ARG A 160 7.03 -13.45 4.02
CA ARG A 160 8.48 -13.74 4.01
C ARG A 160 8.76 -15.18 4.41
N ASN A 161 8.23 -15.60 5.54
CA ASN A 161 8.46 -16.95 6.05
C ASN A 161 7.91 -18.03 5.10
N TYR A 162 6.75 -17.76 4.50
CA TYR A 162 6.14 -18.69 3.56
C TYR A 162 6.96 -18.82 2.27
N VAL A 163 7.46 -17.71 1.71
CA VAL A 163 8.33 -17.75 0.53
C VAL A 163 9.60 -18.53 0.83
N MET A 164 10.28 -18.26 1.96
CA MET A 164 11.49 -19.00 2.38
C MET A 164 11.23 -20.50 2.53
N GLN A 165 10.11 -20.90 3.12
CA GLN A 165 9.71 -22.32 3.22
C GLN A 165 9.47 -22.96 1.84
N CYS A 166 8.92 -22.19 0.90
CA CYS A 166 8.74 -22.67 -0.47
C CYS A 166 10.09 -22.83 -1.18
N GLU A 167 11.03 -21.89 -1.00
CA GLU A 167 12.38 -21.97 -1.54
C GLU A 167 13.13 -23.20 -1.03
N ASP A 168 13.06 -23.46 0.28
CA ASP A 168 13.67 -24.66 0.90
C ASP A 168 13.05 -25.97 0.36
N ARG A 169 11.75 -25.98 0.10
CA ARG A 169 11.03 -27.20 -0.28
C ARG A 169 11.03 -27.47 -1.79
N TYR A 170 10.91 -26.44 -2.61
CA TYR A 170 10.70 -26.56 -4.04
C TYR A 170 11.88 -26.01 -4.86
N GLY A 171 12.84 -25.36 -4.21
CA GLY A 171 13.98 -24.71 -4.83
C GLY A 171 13.70 -23.27 -5.24
N ILE A 172 14.75 -22.43 -5.14
CA ILE A 172 14.68 -20.98 -5.41
C ILE A 172 14.15 -20.71 -6.83
N GLY A 173 14.68 -21.42 -7.85
CA GLY A 173 14.29 -21.17 -9.24
C GLY A 173 12.80 -21.41 -9.52
N ALA A 174 12.19 -22.43 -8.90
CA ALA A 174 10.76 -22.70 -9.06
C ALA A 174 9.88 -21.63 -8.38
N VAL A 175 10.34 -21.07 -7.27
CA VAL A 175 9.64 -20.00 -6.55
C VAL A 175 9.78 -18.68 -7.31
N GLU A 176 10.98 -18.35 -7.78
CA GLU A 176 11.24 -17.15 -8.58
C GLU A 176 10.43 -17.12 -9.87
N GLU A 177 10.32 -18.24 -10.60
CA GLU A 177 9.50 -18.31 -11.82
C GLU A 177 8.04 -17.87 -11.57
N VAL A 178 7.47 -18.31 -10.44
CA VAL A 178 6.11 -17.93 -10.05
C VAL A 178 6.05 -16.46 -9.61
N LEU A 179 7.00 -16.01 -8.80
CA LEU A 179 7.05 -14.62 -8.32
C LEU A 179 7.29 -13.64 -9.47
N ASP A 180 8.19 -13.93 -10.42
CA ASP A 180 8.42 -13.12 -11.61
C ASP A 180 7.15 -12.93 -12.43
N SER A 181 6.42 -14.04 -12.65
CA SER A 181 5.14 -14.01 -13.36
C SER A 181 4.10 -13.16 -12.61
N CYS A 182 4.04 -13.29 -11.29
CA CYS A 182 3.14 -12.50 -10.43
C CYS A 182 3.52 -11.01 -10.43
N HIS A 183 4.80 -10.68 -10.31
CA HIS A 183 5.29 -9.30 -10.34
C HIS A 183 4.99 -8.62 -11.67
N ALA A 184 5.13 -9.32 -12.78
CA ALA A 184 4.76 -8.80 -14.10
C ALA A 184 3.25 -8.46 -14.21
N LEU A 185 2.40 -9.16 -13.46
CA LEU A 185 0.94 -8.97 -13.44
C LEU A 185 0.45 -8.04 -12.30
N MET A 186 1.32 -7.58 -11.39
CA MET A 186 0.93 -6.71 -10.26
C MET A 186 0.05 -5.52 -10.64
N PRO A 187 0.32 -4.77 -11.74
CA PRO A 187 -0.53 -3.65 -12.14
C PRO A 187 -1.97 -4.04 -12.48
N HIS A 188 -2.19 -5.30 -12.81
CA HIS A 188 -3.50 -5.89 -13.14
C HIS A 188 -4.01 -6.83 -12.04
N GLY A 189 -3.36 -6.83 -10.89
CA GLY A 189 -3.64 -7.69 -9.74
C GLY A 189 -4.40 -7.00 -8.61
N VAL A 190 -5.08 -5.88 -8.89
CA VAL A 190 -5.77 -5.07 -7.88
C VAL A 190 -7.27 -4.99 -8.13
N ASP A 191 -8.04 -4.97 -7.04
CA ASP A 191 -9.46 -4.68 -7.08
C ASP A 191 -9.65 -3.15 -7.02
N ARG A 192 -10.30 -2.57 -8.01
CA ARG A 192 -10.62 -1.14 -8.07
C ARG A 192 -11.96 -0.82 -7.40
N TYR A 193 -12.86 -1.77 -7.39
CA TYR A 193 -14.19 -1.67 -6.82
C TYR A 193 -14.40 -2.78 -5.80
N LYS A 194 -15.17 -2.48 -4.74
CA LYS A 194 -15.53 -3.50 -3.77
C LYS A 194 -16.39 -4.56 -4.46
N ARG A 195 -15.94 -5.81 -4.41
CA ARG A 195 -16.68 -6.92 -4.99
C ARG A 195 -18.02 -7.07 -4.29
N PRO A 196 -19.10 -7.23 -5.04
CA PRO A 196 -20.36 -7.68 -4.45
C PRO A 196 -20.14 -9.07 -3.84
N SER A 197 -20.96 -9.42 -2.86
CA SER A 197 -20.97 -10.78 -2.33
C SER A 197 -21.14 -11.79 -3.47
N PRO A 198 -20.40 -12.91 -3.48
CA PRO A 198 -20.55 -13.91 -4.52
C PRO A 198 -22.00 -14.37 -4.58
N MET A 199 -22.63 -14.18 -5.72
CA MET A 199 -23.96 -14.72 -5.99
C MET A 199 -23.85 -16.17 -6.45
N SER A 200 -24.87 -16.98 -6.16
CA SER A 200 -24.94 -18.31 -6.74
C SER A 200 -25.15 -18.21 -8.27
N MET A 201 -24.73 -19.21 -9.02
CA MET A 201 -24.95 -19.27 -10.48
C MET A 201 -26.42 -19.09 -10.85
N ARG A 202 -27.33 -19.55 -10.00
CA ARG A 202 -28.79 -19.41 -10.20
C ARG A 202 -29.26 -17.96 -10.02
N GLU A 203 -28.73 -17.28 -9.01
CA GLU A 203 -29.04 -15.86 -8.76
C GLU A 203 -28.45 -14.97 -9.86
N GLU A 204 -27.24 -15.27 -10.34
CA GLU A 204 -26.62 -14.55 -11.45
C GLU A 204 -27.43 -14.71 -12.74
N ALA A 205 -27.86 -15.94 -13.07
CA ALA A 205 -28.72 -16.20 -14.21
C ALA A 205 -30.07 -15.48 -14.10
N ALA A 206 -30.67 -15.46 -12.92
CA ALA A 206 -31.92 -14.75 -12.66
C ALA A 206 -31.75 -13.23 -12.82
N ARG A 207 -30.65 -12.66 -12.33
CA ARG A 207 -30.31 -11.25 -12.49
C ARG A 207 -30.14 -10.87 -13.97
N MET A 208 -29.43 -11.68 -14.73
CA MET A 208 -29.23 -11.46 -16.17
C MET A 208 -30.56 -11.54 -16.93
N ALA A 209 -31.41 -12.52 -16.62
CA ALA A 209 -32.74 -12.62 -17.21
C ALA A 209 -33.63 -11.40 -16.90
N ALA A 210 -33.62 -10.95 -15.64
CA ALA A 210 -34.35 -9.76 -15.21
C ALA A 210 -33.85 -8.49 -15.93
N ARG A 211 -32.54 -8.35 -16.12
CA ARG A 211 -31.93 -7.24 -16.86
C ARG A 211 -32.33 -7.26 -18.33
N ALA A 212 -32.26 -8.41 -18.99
CA ALA A 212 -32.65 -8.56 -20.38
C ALA A 212 -34.15 -8.25 -20.56
N GLU A 213 -35.01 -8.67 -19.64
CA GLU A 213 -36.46 -8.35 -19.67
C GLU A 213 -36.71 -6.86 -19.45
N HIS A 214 -35.98 -6.21 -18.51
CA HIS A 214 -36.07 -4.77 -18.29
C HIS A 214 -35.65 -3.99 -19.54
N GLU A 215 -34.56 -4.36 -20.18
CA GLU A 215 -34.10 -3.74 -21.44
C GLU A 215 -35.13 -3.97 -22.56
N ARG A 216 -35.77 -5.13 -22.60
CA ARG A 216 -36.84 -5.43 -23.57
C ARG A 216 -38.07 -4.55 -23.38
N VAL A 217 -38.47 -4.25 -22.15
CA VAL A 217 -39.65 -3.46 -21.82
C VAL A 217 -39.38 -1.97 -21.91
N GLN A 218 -38.15 -1.53 -21.63
CA GLN A 218 -37.80 -0.10 -21.56
C GLN A 218 -37.71 0.59 -22.93
N TYR A 219 -37.43 -0.15 -23.98
CA TYR A 219 -37.34 0.42 -25.32
C TYR A 219 -38.62 0.20 -26.13
N ASN A 220 -39.14 1.33 -26.68
CA ASN A 220 -40.32 1.32 -27.51
C ASN A 220 -40.13 0.46 -28.78
N ASP A 221 -41.22 -0.16 -29.29
CA ASP A 221 -41.22 -1.04 -30.46
C ASP A 221 -40.58 -0.43 -31.71
N LEU A 222 -40.55 0.88 -31.82
CA LEU A 222 -39.93 1.60 -32.93
C LEU A 222 -38.41 1.30 -33.07
N TRP A 223 -37.71 1.06 -31.95
CA TRP A 223 -36.29 0.75 -31.95
C TRP A 223 -35.96 -0.76 -32.09
N ARG A 224 -36.98 -1.61 -32.07
CA ARG A 224 -36.84 -3.04 -32.31
C ARG A 224 -36.63 -3.41 -33.78
N THR A 225 -36.88 -2.46 -34.70
CA THR A 225 -36.65 -2.66 -36.13
C THR A 225 -35.20 -2.60 -36.56
N VAL A 226 -34.31 -2.13 -35.68
CA VAL A 226 -32.84 -2.18 -35.91
C VAL A 226 -32.35 -3.61 -35.72
N PRO A 227 -31.76 -4.25 -36.75
CA PRO A 227 -31.25 -5.61 -36.59
C PRO A 227 -30.22 -5.64 -35.44
N LYS A 228 -30.44 -6.49 -34.45
CA LYS A 228 -29.41 -6.77 -33.45
C LYS A 228 -28.27 -7.50 -34.16
N SER A 229 -27.07 -6.96 -34.08
CA SER A 229 -25.89 -7.51 -34.75
C SER A 229 -25.46 -8.89 -34.22
N ASP A 230 -25.89 -9.27 -33.02
CA ASP A 230 -25.57 -10.56 -32.41
C ASP A 230 -26.79 -11.24 -31.82
N PRO A 231 -26.99 -12.55 -32.03
CA PRO A 231 -28.03 -13.31 -31.37
C PRO A 231 -27.79 -13.28 -29.87
N VAL A 232 -28.83 -12.90 -29.10
CA VAL A 232 -28.80 -13.04 -27.63
C VAL A 232 -28.53 -14.51 -27.33
N PRO A 233 -27.46 -14.85 -26.62
CA PRO A 233 -27.21 -16.24 -26.27
C PRO A 233 -28.40 -16.79 -25.51
N GLU A 234 -28.86 -17.99 -25.90
CA GLU A 234 -29.98 -18.64 -25.22
C GLU A 234 -29.66 -18.83 -23.73
N PRO A 235 -30.61 -18.56 -22.80
CA PRO A 235 -30.45 -18.82 -21.39
C PRO A 235 -30.09 -20.29 -21.19
N GLY A 236 -28.90 -20.62 -20.75
CA GLY A 236 -28.42 -21.96 -20.50
C GLY A 236 -27.13 -22.35 -21.22
N LYS A 237 -26.65 -21.57 -22.18
CA LYS A 237 -25.37 -21.82 -22.87
C LYS A 237 -24.16 -21.04 -22.32
N TYR A 238 -24.23 -20.49 -21.13
CA TYR A 238 -23.05 -19.91 -20.49
C TYR A 238 -22.19 -21.01 -19.86
N GLU A 239 -21.45 -21.71 -20.71
CA GLU A 239 -20.43 -22.66 -20.25
C GLU A 239 -19.15 -21.97 -19.76
N LYS A 240 -19.09 -20.64 -19.85
CA LYS A 240 -17.89 -19.86 -19.44
C LYS A 240 -18.13 -19.20 -18.10
N PHE A 241 -17.34 -19.59 -17.12
CA PHE A 241 -17.28 -18.96 -15.83
C PHE A 241 -15.90 -18.25 -15.69
N PRO A 242 -15.86 -17.05 -15.11
CA PRO A 242 -17.00 -16.24 -14.64
C PRO A 242 -17.84 -15.68 -15.80
N ALA A 243 -19.10 -15.41 -15.55
CA ALA A 243 -20.04 -14.89 -16.54
C ALA A 243 -19.63 -13.48 -17.05
N GLU A 244 -19.00 -12.69 -16.22
CA GLU A 244 -18.38 -11.41 -16.56
C GLU A 244 -16.85 -11.52 -16.46
N PRO A 245 -16.08 -10.76 -17.28
CA PRO A 245 -14.63 -10.74 -17.18
C PRO A 245 -14.16 -10.32 -15.79
N GLU A 246 -13.18 -11.03 -15.26
CA GLU A 246 -12.54 -10.67 -13.99
C GLU A 246 -11.47 -9.61 -14.25
N GLU A 247 -11.60 -8.45 -13.61
CA GLU A 247 -10.66 -7.34 -13.75
C GLU A 247 -9.33 -7.62 -13.07
N ASN A 248 -9.35 -8.30 -11.92
CA ASN A 248 -8.16 -8.66 -11.17
C ASN A 248 -7.61 -10.01 -11.66
N LEU A 249 -6.59 -9.95 -12.53
CA LEU A 249 -6.00 -11.14 -13.13
C LEU A 249 -5.35 -12.08 -12.10
N LEU A 250 -4.67 -11.54 -11.10
CA LEU A 250 -4.06 -12.37 -10.06
C LEU A 250 -5.14 -13.11 -9.23
N TYR A 251 -6.26 -12.45 -8.94
CA TYR A 251 -7.38 -13.11 -8.28
C TYR A 251 -7.98 -14.21 -9.14
N PHE A 252 -8.16 -13.96 -10.43
CA PHE A 252 -8.67 -14.96 -11.35
C PHE A 252 -7.77 -16.19 -11.41
N ILE A 253 -6.45 -15.97 -11.56
CA ILE A 253 -5.46 -17.05 -11.60
C ILE A 253 -5.43 -17.82 -10.28
N GLU A 254 -5.43 -17.13 -9.13
CA GLU A 254 -5.47 -17.76 -7.79
C GLU A 254 -6.67 -18.70 -7.66
N LYS A 255 -7.86 -18.25 -8.07
CA LYS A 255 -9.11 -18.98 -7.84
C LYS A 255 -9.38 -20.09 -8.86
N TYR A 256 -9.10 -19.82 -10.12
CA TYR A 256 -9.59 -20.66 -11.22
C TYR A 256 -8.52 -21.43 -11.97
N SER A 257 -7.23 -21.21 -11.73
CA SER A 257 -6.19 -21.97 -12.41
C SER A 257 -6.22 -23.45 -12.01
N PRO A 258 -6.40 -24.37 -12.96
CA PRO A 258 -6.36 -25.80 -12.70
C PRO A 258 -4.94 -26.36 -12.62
N LYS A 259 -3.94 -25.59 -13.08
CA LYS A 259 -2.56 -26.06 -13.20
C LYS A 259 -1.68 -25.71 -11.99
N LEU A 260 -2.04 -24.65 -11.25
CA LEU A 260 -1.23 -24.20 -10.12
C LEU A 260 -1.41 -25.10 -8.91
N ALA A 261 -0.29 -25.54 -8.35
CA ALA A 261 -0.25 -26.25 -7.08
C ALA A 261 -0.68 -25.31 -5.93
N PRO A 262 -1.13 -25.84 -4.78
CA PRO A 262 -1.57 -25.00 -3.64
C PRO A 262 -0.54 -23.98 -3.17
N TRP A 263 0.75 -24.34 -3.13
CA TRP A 263 1.82 -23.43 -2.73
C TRP A 263 2.02 -22.27 -3.73
N GLN A 264 1.89 -22.54 -5.04
CA GLN A 264 1.96 -21.51 -6.09
C GLN A 264 0.78 -20.53 -5.97
N LYS A 265 -0.44 -21.06 -5.70
CA LYS A 265 -1.62 -20.21 -5.47
C LYS A 265 -1.45 -19.27 -4.28
N GLU A 266 -0.74 -19.71 -3.22
CA GLU A 266 -0.45 -18.86 -2.08
C GLU A 266 0.57 -17.76 -2.44
N LEU A 267 1.60 -18.04 -3.24
CA LEU A 267 2.50 -17.02 -3.77
C LEU A 267 1.75 -15.97 -4.61
N VAL A 268 0.83 -16.40 -5.47
CA VAL A 268 -0.05 -15.49 -6.22
C VAL A 268 -0.88 -14.62 -5.28
N ARG A 269 -1.42 -15.20 -4.20
CA ARG A 269 -2.20 -14.48 -3.19
C ARG A 269 -1.35 -13.45 -2.46
N ILE A 270 -0.12 -13.81 -2.07
CA ILE A 270 0.82 -12.91 -1.40
C ILE A 270 1.09 -11.69 -2.29
N THR A 271 1.49 -11.90 -3.53
CA THR A 271 1.77 -10.82 -4.49
C THR A 271 0.54 -9.95 -4.73
N ARG A 272 -0.64 -10.55 -4.87
CA ARG A 272 -1.90 -9.83 -5.05
C ARG A 272 -2.23 -8.93 -3.83
N LYS A 273 -2.04 -9.43 -2.60
CA LYS A 273 -2.28 -8.64 -1.39
C LYS A 273 -1.30 -7.48 -1.24
N VAL A 274 -0.03 -7.70 -1.59
CA VAL A 274 0.98 -6.63 -1.61
C VAL A 274 0.61 -5.58 -2.67
N SER A 275 0.20 -6.00 -3.87
CA SER A 275 -0.28 -5.07 -4.91
C SER A 275 -1.47 -4.24 -4.44
N GLN A 276 -2.43 -4.87 -3.78
CA GLN A 276 -3.62 -4.21 -3.25
C GLN A 276 -3.28 -3.20 -2.14
N TYR A 277 -2.30 -3.49 -1.31
CA TYR A 277 -1.82 -2.56 -0.28
C TYR A 277 -1.27 -1.26 -0.88
N PHE A 278 -0.57 -1.33 -2.02
CA PHE A 278 -0.03 -0.15 -2.70
C PHE A 278 -1.04 0.59 -3.59
N TYR A 279 -2.17 -0.02 -3.90
CA TYR A 279 -3.16 0.60 -4.79
C TYR A 279 -3.65 1.99 -4.33
N PRO A 280 -4.07 2.20 -3.06
CA PRO A 280 -4.48 3.52 -2.59
C PRO A 280 -3.37 4.57 -2.68
N GLN A 281 -2.12 4.20 -2.41
CA GLN A 281 -0.96 5.11 -2.50
C GLN A 281 -0.79 5.63 -3.93
N GLY A 282 -0.84 4.73 -4.93
CA GLY A 282 -0.75 5.11 -6.34
C GLY A 282 -1.89 6.02 -6.79
N GLN A 283 -3.11 5.80 -6.31
CA GLN A 283 -4.29 6.59 -6.67
C GLN A 283 -4.33 7.97 -6.01
N THR A 284 -3.72 8.13 -4.84
CA THR A 284 -3.85 9.35 -4.03
C THR A 284 -2.55 10.10 -3.82
N LYS A 285 -1.46 9.74 -4.53
CA LYS A 285 -0.12 10.28 -4.29
C LYS A 285 -0.11 11.82 -4.20
N VAL A 286 -0.63 12.51 -5.21
CA VAL A 286 -0.62 13.98 -5.24
C VAL A 286 -1.41 14.58 -4.09
N MET A 287 -2.56 13.97 -3.76
CA MET A 287 -3.42 14.44 -2.67
C MET A 287 -2.78 14.18 -1.31
N ASN A 288 -2.13 13.04 -1.15
CA ASN A 288 -1.42 12.67 0.07
C ASN A 288 -0.24 13.63 0.34
N GLU A 289 0.57 13.92 -0.67
CA GLU A 289 1.66 14.89 -0.58
C GLU A 289 1.14 16.31 -0.28
N GLY A 290 0.07 16.73 -0.96
CA GLY A 290 -0.55 18.04 -0.71
C GLY A 290 -1.12 18.17 0.70
N TRP A 291 -1.73 17.12 1.23
CA TRP A 291 -2.22 17.05 2.60
C TRP A 291 -1.07 17.14 3.62
N ALA A 292 -0.03 16.35 3.43
CA ALA A 292 1.12 16.36 4.32
C ALA A 292 1.87 17.71 4.26
N THR A 293 1.99 18.33 3.07
CA THR A 293 2.55 19.68 2.90
C THR A 293 1.73 20.74 3.61
N PHE A 294 0.41 20.69 3.51
CA PHE A 294 -0.48 21.60 4.23
C PHE A 294 -0.27 21.51 5.76
N TRP A 295 -0.18 20.30 6.28
CA TRP A 295 -0.03 20.11 7.72
C TRP A 295 1.35 20.50 8.24
N HIS A 296 2.44 20.14 7.55
CA HIS A 296 3.76 20.56 8.01
C HIS A 296 3.98 22.09 7.96
N TYR A 297 3.19 22.78 7.10
CA TYR A 297 3.17 24.24 7.07
C TYR A 297 2.30 24.84 8.18
N THR A 298 1.24 24.17 8.55
CA THR A 298 0.26 24.66 9.54
C THR A 298 0.70 24.43 10.97
N ILE A 299 1.33 23.27 11.25
CA ILE A 299 1.89 22.91 12.55
C ILE A 299 3.24 23.59 12.75
#